data_3c90eb15cb7dd98380cde9c0eb84820d
#
_entry.id   3c90eb15cb7dd98380cde9c0eb84820d
#
_cell.length_a   1.000
_cell.length_b   1.000
_cell.length_c   1.000
_cell.angle_alpha   90.00
_cell.angle_beta   90.00
_cell.angle_gamma   90.00
#
_symmetry.space_group_name_H-M   'P 1'
#
loop_
_entity.id
_entity.type
_entity.pdbx_description
1 polymer ?
#
loop_
_entity_poly.entity_id
_entity_poly.type
_entity_poly.pdbx_seq_one_letter_code
_entity_poly.pdbx_strand_id
1 'polypeptide(L)'
;MREILPIESIKERDIDLVLLEELNVNHQFCEWFIQSVGLPEITAHEGAWRSITAYGKGETDILFSYHANDEKVYVLIENKLDAYFQHEQSKRYDSRASTYCEDGSCTVAFTVLVAPRQYCENQHDFEQYVTYESIGEFLRSTGGDRGIFKNHLLDIAIHKLRRGFQAV
;
A
#
# COMPACT_ATOMS: atom_id res chain seq x y z
N MET A 1 28.23 -9.76 -0.18
CA MET A 1 27.07 -10.10 0.67
C MET A 1 26.70 -11.56 0.38
N ARG A 2 26.51 -12.38 1.38
CA ARG A 2 26.08 -13.78 1.16
C ARG A 2 24.68 -13.77 0.57
N GLU A 3 24.45 -14.53 -0.49
CA GLU A 3 23.11 -14.74 -1.11
C GLU A 3 22.16 -15.59 -0.24
N ILE A 4 22.17 -15.35 1.06
CA ILE A 4 21.22 -15.98 1.97
C ILE A 4 20.05 -15.02 2.12
N LEU A 5 18.91 -15.41 1.59
CA LEU A 5 17.68 -14.67 1.79
C LEU A 5 17.32 -14.65 3.28
N PRO A 6 16.95 -13.49 3.83
CA PRO A 6 16.65 -13.35 5.26
C PRO A 6 15.39 -14.12 5.67
N ILE A 7 14.55 -14.50 4.72
CA ILE A 7 13.29 -15.20 4.93
C ILE A 7 12.96 -16.10 3.73
N GLU A 8 12.32 -17.22 3.96
CA GLU A 8 11.99 -18.22 2.95
C GLU A 8 10.89 -17.76 1.97
N SER A 9 9.90 -17.06 2.48
CA SER A 9 8.79 -16.54 1.70
C SER A 9 8.19 -15.28 2.33
N ILE A 10 7.55 -14.47 1.50
CA ILE A 10 6.83 -13.26 1.90
C ILE A 10 5.34 -13.43 1.55
N LYS A 11 4.47 -13.02 2.45
CA LYS A 11 3.02 -12.93 2.27
C LYS A 11 2.58 -11.47 2.21
N GLU A 12 1.38 -11.22 1.73
CA GLU A 12 0.78 -9.87 1.72
C GLU A 12 0.87 -9.20 3.10
N ARG A 13 0.56 -9.93 4.17
CA ARG A 13 0.65 -9.41 5.54
C ARG A 13 2.04 -8.90 5.91
N ASP A 14 3.11 -9.52 5.44
CA ASP A 14 4.47 -9.10 5.74
C ASP A 14 4.78 -7.74 5.09
N ILE A 15 4.27 -7.52 3.88
CA ILE A 15 4.36 -6.23 3.20
C ILE A 15 3.46 -5.18 3.88
N ASP A 16 2.26 -5.56 4.34
CA ASP A 16 1.41 -4.67 5.13
C ASP A 16 2.18 -4.11 6.34
N LEU A 17 2.95 -4.94 7.04
CA LEU A 17 3.72 -4.51 8.21
C LEU A 17 4.85 -3.55 7.84
N VAL A 18 5.51 -3.76 6.70
CA VAL A 18 6.51 -2.82 6.16
C VAL A 18 5.87 -1.47 5.85
N LEU A 19 4.75 -1.48 5.12
CA LEU A 19 4.01 -0.25 4.79
C LEU A 19 3.51 0.47 6.04
N LEU A 20 2.95 -0.28 6.98
CA LEU A 20 2.42 0.27 8.23
C LEU A 20 3.50 0.98 9.05
N GLU A 21 4.69 0.40 9.14
CA GLU A 21 5.83 1.05 9.81
C GLU A 21 6.21 2.34 9.08
N GLU A 22 6.45 2.28 7.76
CA GLU A 22 6.86 3.46 6.98
C GLU A 22 5.83 4.58 7.06
N LEU A 23 4.54 4.28 6.92
CA LEU A 23 3.47 5.28 6.97
C LEU A 23 3.29 5.92 8.36
N ASN A 24 3.73 5.26 9.44
CA ASN A 24 3.66 5.82 10.78
C ASN A 24 4.92 6.55 11.24
N VAL A 25 6.12 6.17 10.74
CA VAL A 25 7.37 6.68 11.30
C VAL A 25 8.27 7.40 10.27
N ASN A 26 8.01 7.27 8.98
CA ASN A 26 8.82 7.84 7.92
C ASN A 26 8.04 8.90 7.12
N HIS A 27 8.10 10.14 7.56
CA HIS A 27 7.37 11.24 6.91
C HIS A 27 7.81 11.45 5.46
N GLN A 28 9.10 11.26 5.16
CA GLN A 28 9.62 11.35 3.79
C GLN A 28 9.00 10.27 2.88
N PHE A 29 8.81 9.07 3.40
CA PHE A 29 8.10 8.01 2.69
C PHE A 29 6.63 8.39 2.44
N CYS A 30 5.95 8.93 3.44
CA CYS A 30 4.56 9.37 3.30
C CYS A 30 4.40 10.43 2.20
N GLU A 31 5.26 11.45 2.19
CA GLU A 31 5.26 12.50 1.16
C GLU A 31 5.51 11.92 -0.23
N TRP A 32 6.52 11.08 -0.36
CA TRP A 32 6.81 10.39 -1.62
C TRP A 32 5.64 9.52 -2.10
N PHE A 33 5.03 8.75 -1.18
CA PHE A 33 3.89 7.88 -1.50
C PHE A 33 2.70 8.68 -2.05
N ILE A 34 2.33 9.75 -1.37
CA ILE A 34 1.24 10.64 -1.76
C ILE A 34 1.53 11.31 -3.12
N GLN A 35 2.74 11.81 -3.33
CA GLN A 35 3.15 12.43 -4.60
C GLN A 35 3.13 11.43 -5.75
N SER A 36 3.51 10.18 -5.51
CA SER A 36 3.54 9.12 -6.53
C SER A 36 2.17 8.87 -7.17
N VAL A 37 1.10 9.13 -6.46
CA VAL A 37 -0.29 8.94 -6.92
C VAL A 37 -1.05 10.26 -7.08
N GLY A 38 -0.36 11.40 -7.00
CA GLY A 38 -0.94 12.72 -7.26
C GLY A 38 -2.01 13.15 -6.25
N LEU A 39 -1.96 12.66 -5.00
CA LEU A 39 -2.89 13.03 -3.95
C LEU A 39 -2.50 14.37 -3.30
N PRO A 40 -3.43 15.04 -2.57
CA PRO A 40 -3.16 16.31 -1.90
C PRO A 40 -1.97 16.24 -0.95
N GLU A 41 -1.14 17.28 -0.93
CA GLU A 41 0.05 17.37 -0.07
C GLU A 41 -0.27 17.25 1.41
N ILE A 42 0.60 16.54 2.15
CA ILE A 42 0.48 16.38 3.59
C ILE A 42 0.90 17.66 4.31
N THR A 43 0.01 18.24 5.09
CA THR A 43 0.33 19.35 5.99
C THR A 43 0.44 18.91 7.46
N ALA A 44 -0.24 17.81 7.83
CA ALA A 44 -0.09 17.19 9.15
C ALA A 44 -0.35 15.68 9.06
N HIS A 45 0.53 14.89 9.67
CA HIS A 45 0.38 13.44 9.75
C HIS A 45 -0.55 13.06 10.89
N GLU A 46 -1.37 12.02 10.68
CA GLU A 46 -2.14 11.38 11.75
C GLU A 46 -1.63 9.98 12.04
N GLY A 47 -1.61 9.09 11.05
CA GLY A 47 -1.12 7.73 11.20
C GLY A 47 -1.72 6.75 10.21
N ALA A 48 -1.34 5.48 10.37
CA ALA A 48 -1.86 4.39 9.57
C ALA A 48 -2.23 3.19 10.45
N TRP A 49 -3.29 2.49 10.07
CA TRP A 49 -3.84 1.34 10.79
C TRP A 49 -4.09 0.19 9.83
N ARG A 50 -3.87 -1.02 10.32
CA ARG A 50 -4.09 -2.25 9.55
C ARG A 50 -5.44 -2.89 9.88
N SER A 51 -6.02 -3.56 8.90
CA SER A 51 -7.23 -4.38 9.07
C SER A 51 -8.43 -3.61 9.62
N ILE A 52 -8.71 -2.45 9.03
CA ILE A 52 -9.87 -1.65 9.44
C ILE A 52 -11.13 -2.16 8.75
N THR A 53 -12.11 -2.57 9.55
CA THR A 53 -13.43 -3.01 9.08
C THR A 53 -14.43 -1.86 9.16
N ALA A 54 -15.07 -1.56 8.03
CA ALA A 54 -16.12 -0.54 7.96
C ALA A 54 -17.50 -1.20 7.87
N TYR A 55 -18.27 -1.13 8.93
CA TYR A 55 -19.73 -1.41 9.04
C TYR A 55 -20.34 -2.35 7.97
N GLY A 56 -19.92 -3.63 7.95
CA GLY A 56 -20.46 -4.62 7.01
C GLY A 56 -20.02 -4.48 5.55
N LYS A 57 -19.13 -3.52 5.23
CA LYS A 57 -18.62 -3.28 3.86
C LYS A 57 -17.25 -3.92 3.59
N GLY A 58 -16.81 -4.81 4.48
CA GLY A 58 -15.54 -5.52 4.36
C GLY A 58 -14.37 -4.78 5.00
N GLU A 59 -13.17 -5.31 4.81
CA GLU A 59 -11.92 -4.90 5.44
C GLU A 59 -11.07 -4.11 4.44
N THR A 60 -10.39 -3.08 4.95
CA THR A 60 -9.32 -2.35 4.26
C THR A 60 -7.99 -2.83 4.82
N ASP A 61 -7.04 -3.22 3.97
CA ASP A 61 -5.74 -3.73 4.44
C ASP A 61 -5.01 -2.69 5.27
N ILE A 62 -4.87 -1.46 4.74
CA ILE A 62 -4.29 -0.33 5.47
C ILE A 62 -5.15 0.92 5.23
N LEU A 63 -5.49 1.60 6.30
CA LEU A 63 -6.06 2.94 6.28
C LEU A 63 -4.96 3.93 6.69
N PHE A 64 -4.59 4.85 5.80
CA PHE A 64 -3.68 5.96 6.09
C PHE A 64 -4.46 7.27 6.19
N SER A 65 -4.21 8.04 7.23
CA SER A 65 -4.88 9.32 7.51
C SER A 65 -3.87 10.45 7.67
N TYR A 66 -4.19 11.58 7.07
CA TYR A 66 -3.43 12.82 7.18
C TYR A 66 -4.30 14.06 6.93
N HIS A 67 -3.78 15.24 7.20
CA HIS A 67 -4.41 16.50 6.83
C HIS A 67 -3.71 17.12 5.62
N ALA A 68 -4.50 17.64 4.69
CA ALA A 68 -4.11 18.50 3.60
C ALA A 68 -4.79 19.87 3.80
N ASN A 69 -4.10 20.80 4.44
CA ASN A 69 -4.67 22.03 4.98
C ASN A 69 -5.85 21.73 5.94
N ASP A 70 -7.04 22.24 5.65
CA ASP A 70 -8.24 22.05 6.48
C ASP A 70 -8.99 20.73 6.18
N GLU A 71 -8.53 19.97 5.17
CA GLU A 71 -9.16 18.71 4.78
C GLU A 71 -8.51 17.52 5.50
N LYS A 72 -9.33 16.68 6.08
CA LYS A 72 -8.91 15.37 6.59
C LYS A 72 -9.01 14.34 5.46
N VAL A 73 -7.88 13.74 5.12
CA VAL A 73 -7.74 12.83 4.00
C VAL A 73 -7.58 11.39 4.51
N TYR A 74 -8.39 10.48 3.97
CA TYR A 74 -8.20 9.05 4.11
C TYR A 74 -7.68 8.44 2.81
N VAL A 75 -6.70 7.57 2.92
CA VAL A 75 -6.22 6.72 1.82
C VAL A 75 -6.44 5.26 2.21
N LEU A 76 -7.35 4.60 1.51
CA LEU A 76 -7.62 3.18 1.67
C LEU A 76 -6.68 2.41 0.75
N ILE A 77 -5.76 1.67 1.33
CA ILE A 77 -4.72 0.92 0.60
C ILE A 77 -5.10 -0.55 0.57
N GLU A 78 -5.19 -1.08 -0.64
CA GLU A 78 -5.27 -2.52 -0.92
C GLU A 78 -3.88 -3.03 -1.28
N ASN A 79 -3.41 -4.06 -0.58
CA ASN A 79 -2.14 -4.72 -0.88
C ASN A 79 -2.39 -6.07 -1.54
N LYS A 80 -1.82 -6.29 -2.71
CA LYS A 80 -1.92 -7.55 -3.46
C LYS A 80 -0.54 -8.06 -3.86
N LEU A 81 -0.34 -9.37 -3.67
CA LEU A 81 0.88 -10.05 -4.13
C LEU A 81 0.60 -11.03 -5.26
N ASP A 82 -0.19 -12.05 -5.03
CA ASP A 82 -0.42 -13.15 -5.98
C ASP A 82 -1.90 -13.59 -6.05
N ALA A 83 -2.76 -13.04 -5.20
CA ALA A 83 -4.17 -13.37 -5.19
C ALA A 83 -4.94 -12.58 -6.26
N TYR A 84 -5.93 -13.22 -6.87
CA TYR A 84 -6.87 -12.52 -7.75
C TYR A 84 -7.74 -11.55 -6.94
N PHE A 85 -8.20 -10.47 -7.60
CA PHE A 85 -9.22 -9.62 -7.01
C PHE A 85 -10.48 -10.43 -6.74
N GLN A 86 -11.05 -10.22 -5.56
CA GLN A 86 -12.40 -10.69 -5.29
C GLN A 86 -13.37 -9.88 -6.16
N HIS A 87 -14.48 -10.50 -6.54
CA HIS A 87 -15.51 -9.86 -7.36
C HIS A 87 -15.89 -8.48 -6.78
N GLU A 88 -15.81 -7.45 -7.62
CA GLU A 88 -16.11 -6.05 -7.27
C GLU A 88 -15.30 -5.46 -6.10
N GLN A 89 -14.05 -5.90 -5.91
CA GLN A 89 -13.23 -5.42 -4.79
C GLN A 89 -12.98 -3.91 -4.84
N SER A 90 -12.66 -3.35 -6.00
CA SER A 90 -12.48 -1.88 -6.17
C SER A 90 -13.75 -1.12 -5.80
N LYS A 91 -14.93 -1.57 -6.26
CA LYS A 91 -16.21 -0.94 -5.91
C LYS A 91 -16.50 -0.99 -4.40
N ARG A 92 -16.08 -2.06 -3.72
CA ARG A 92 -16.20 -2.14 -2.26
C ARG A 92 -15.28 -1.14 -1.56
N TYR A 93 -14.08 -0.91 -2.09
CA TYR A 93 -13.16 0.12 -1.61
C TYR A 93 -13.76 1.51 -1.82
N ASP A 94 -14.28 1.81 -2.99
CA ASP A 94 -14.93 3.09 -3.29
C ASP A 94 -16.17 3.32 -2.40
N SER A 95 -16.95 2.27 -2.16
CA SER A 95 -18.12 2.34 -1.26
C SER A 95 -17.70 2.61 0.19
N ARG A 96 -16.59 2.03 0.68
CA ARG A 96 -16.05 2.34 2.01
C ARG A 96 -15.54 3.77 2.09
N ALA A 97 -14.81 4.22 1.07
CA ALA A 97 -14.31 5.58 0.98
C ALA A 97 -15.47 6.59 1.07
N SER A 98 -16.55 6.37 0.29
CA SER A 98 -17.75 7.21 0.33
C SER A 98 -18.40 7.21 1.73
N THR A 99 -18.49 6.05 2.37
CA THR A 99 -19.06 5.94 3.73
C THR A 99 -18.29 6.75 4.75
N TYR A 100 -16.96 6.74 4.71
CA TYR A 100 -16.13 7.54 5.63
C TYR A 100 -16.33 9.05 5.42
N CYS A 101 -16.55 9.49 4.19
CA CYS A 101 -16.89 10.89 3.92
C CYS A 101 -18.30 11.24 4.40
N GLU A 102 -19.28 10.37 4.15
CA GLU A 102 -20.69 10.57 4.54
C GLU A 102 -20.89 10.60 6.06
N ASP A 103 -20.17 9.77 6.81
CA ASP A 103 -20.26 9.73 8.27
C ASP A 103 -19.41 10.79 8.98
N GLY A 104 -18.66 11.59 8.23
CA GLY A 104 -17.84 12.68 8.77
C GLY A 104 -16.48 12.23 9.32
N SER A 105 -16.06 10.99 9.11
CA SER A 105 -14.73 10.49 9.53
C SER A 105 -13.59 11.20 8.79
N CYS A 106 -13.80 11.57 7.54
CA CYS A 106 -12.87 12.34 6.71
C CYS A 106 -13.60 13.32 5.81
N THR A 107 -12.86 14.29 5.25
CA THR A 107 -13.38 15.23 4.25
C THR A 107 -13.35 14.61 2.87
N VAL A 108 -12.27 13.90 2.53
CA VAL A 108 -12.07 13.23 1.26
C VAL A 108 -11.36 11.90 1.46
N ALA A 109 -11.70 10.92 0.64
CA ALA A 109 -11.08 9.60 0.68
C ALA A 109 -10.66 9.13 -0.71
N PHE A 110 -9.51 8.46 -0.78
CA PHE A 110 -8.94 7.88 -1.99
C PHE A 110 -8.67 6.39 -1.80
N THR A 111 -8.62 5.68 -2.91
CA THR A 111 -8.27 4.25 -2.93
C THR A 111 -6.99 4.05 -3.73
N VAL A 112 -6.06 3.27 -3.22
CA VAL A 112 -4.75 3.01 -3.83
C VAL A 112 -4.43 1.52 -3.76
N LEU A 113 -4.01 0.94 -4.88
CA LEU A 113 -3.46 -0.41 -4.94
C LEU A 113 -1.95 -0.37 -4.69
N VAL A 114 -1.45 -1.27 -3.86
CA VAL A 114 -0.02 -1.55 -3.71
C VAL A 114 0.22 -3.00 -4.11
N ALA A 115 1.03 -3.22 -5.13
CA ALA A 115 1.28 -4.55 -5.70
C ALA A 115 2.57 -4.57 -6.51
N PRO A 116 3.11 -5.77 -6.88
CA PRO A 116 4.17 -5.85 -7.89
C PRO A 116 3.76 -5.19 -9.21
N ARG A 117 4.70 -4.59 -9.91
CA ARG A 117 4.46 -3.89 -11.19
C ARG A 117 3.67 -4.75 -12.18
N GLN A 118 4.06 -6.00 -12.32
CA GLN A 118 3.37 -6.93 -13.22
C GLN A 118 1.89 -7.09 -12.86
N TYR A 119 1.55 -7.10 -11.57
CA TYR A 119 0.17 -7.14 -11.11
C TYR A 119 -0.57 -5.83 -11.44
N CYS A 120 0.05 -4.69 -11.14
CA CYS A 120 -0.55 -3.37 -11.40
C CYS A 120 -0.86 -3.15 -12.88
N GLU A 121 0.05 -3.53 -13.78
CA GLU A 121 -0.10 -3.34 -15.23
C GLU A 121 -1.16 -4.26 -15.86
N ASN A 122 -1.50 -5.38 -15.21
CA ASN A 122 -2.47 -6.36 -15.72
C ASN A 122 -3.87 -6.22 -15.09
N GLN A 123 -4.10 -5.22 -14.25
CA GLN A 123 -5.39 -4.97 -13.61
C GLN A 123 -6.01 -3.66 -14.13
N HIS A 124 -7.35 -3.56 -14.05
CA HIS A 124 -8.12 -2.39 -14.48
C HIS A 124 -9.08 -1.87 -13.41
N ASP A 125 -9.02 -2.46 -12.21
CA ASP A 125 -9.96 -2.16 -11.13
C ASP A 125 -9.58 -0.91 -10.34
N PHE A 126 -8.27 -0.66 -10.15
CA PHE A 126 -7.74 0.50 -9.44
C PHE A 126 -7.04 1.45 -10.41
N GLU A 127 -7.44 2.72 -10.42
CA GLU A 127 -6.80 3.76 -11.24
C GLU A 127 -5.44 4.19 -10.65
N GLN A 128 -5.37 4.27 -9.32
CA GLN A 128 -4.19 4.69 -8.59
C GLN A 128 -3.45 3.49 -8.01
N TYR A 129 -2.16 3.38 -8.28
CA TYR A 129 -1.34 2.32 -7.72
C TYR A 129 0.11 2.75 -7.46
N VAL A 130 0.74 2.09 -6.51
CA VAL A 130 2.17 2.17 -6.22
C VAL A 130 2.76 0.77 -6.30
N THR A 131 3.87 0.62 -7.01
CA THR A 131 4.47 -0.71 -7.22
C THR A 131 5.43 -1.09 -6.09
N TYR A 132 5.55 -2.38 -5.80
CA TYR A 132 6.57 -2.89 -4.88
C TYR A 132 7.97 -2.48 -5.30
N GLU A 133 8.24 -2.46 -6.61
CA GLU A 133 9.52 -2.05 -7.18
C GLU A 133 9.86 -0.59 -6.84
N SER A 134 8.91 0.32 -6.99
CA SER A 134 9.13 1.74 -6.68
C SER A 134 9.30 1.99 -5.17
N ILE A 135 8.54 1.27 -4.33
CA ILE A 135 8.70 1.31 -2.87
C ILE A 135 10.09 0.82 -2.47
N GLY A 136 10.52 -0.33 -3.01
CA GLY A 136 11.82 -0.91 -2.73
C GLY A 136 12.96 0.01 -3.14
N GLU A 137 12.88 0.64 -4.30
CA GLU A 137 13.88 1.60 -4.78
C GLU A 137 13.97 2.83 -3.86
N PHE A 138 12.83 3.39 -3.47
CA PHE A 138 12.78 4.51 -2.53
C PHE A 138 13.44 4.16 -1.20
N LEU A 139 13.05 3.03 -0.60
CA LEU A 139 13.57 2.57 0.70
C LEU A 139 15.07 2.27 0.63
N ARG A 140 15.52 1.61 -0.43
CA ARG A 140 16.95 1.33 -0.67
C ARG A 140 17.77 2.60 -0.77
N SER A 141 17.22 3.63 -1.40
CA SER A 141 17.95 4.90 -1.64
C SER A 141 17.96 5.81 -0.43
N THR A 142 16.96 5.75 0.45
CA THR A 142 16.76 6.72 1.54
C THR A 142 16.89 6.13 2.94
N GLY A 143 16.68 4.81 3.09
CA GLY A 143 16.48 4.14 4.38
C GLY A 143 17.74 3.52 5.00
N GLY A 144 18.93 3.68 4.40
CA GLY A 144 20.15 3.04 4.87
C GLY A 144 20.01 1.50 4.93
N ASP A 145 20.65 0.85 5.89
CA ASP A 145 20.63 -0.61 6.02
C ASP A 145 19.21 -1.18 6.24
N ARG A 146 18.35 -0.47 6.96
CA ARG A 146 16.94 -0.86 7.13
C ARG A 146 16.17 -0.79 5.82
N GLY A 147 16.40 0.23 5.03
CA GLY A 147 15.79 0.38 3.70
C GLY A 147 16.26 -0.71 2.74
N ILE A 148 17.54 -1.05 2.75
CA ILE A 148 18.12 -2.15 1.98
C ILE A 148 17.46 -3.47 2.39
N PHE A 149 17.32 -3.75 3.68
CA PHE A 149 16.66 -4.94 4.19
C PHE A 149 15.20 -5.03 3.74
N LYS A 150 14.43 -3.94 3.85
CA LYS A 150 13.04 -3.89 3.41
C LYS A 150 12.90 -4.08 1.89
N ASN A 151 13.84 -3.53 1.11
CA ASN A 151 13.89 -3.80 -0.32
C ASN A 151 14.11 -5.29 -0.62
N HIS A 152 14.93 -6.01 0.15
CA HIS A 152 15.07 -7.46 0.02
C HIS A 152 13.75 -8.20 0.25
N LEU A 153 12.95 -7.80 1.22
CA LEU A 153 11.63 -8.39 1.46
C LEU A 153 10.70 -8.21 0.26
N LEU A 154 10.68 -7.02 -0.32
CA LEU A 154 9.91 -6.71 -1.53
C LEU A 154 10.39 -7.51 -2.73
N ASP A 155 11.69 -7.65 -2.92
CA ASP A 155 12.28 -8.46 -4.00
C ASP A 155 11.90 -9.95 -3.88
N ILE A 156 11.89 -10.50 -2.68
CA ILE A 156 11.44 -11.89 -2.42
C ILE A 156 9.97 -12.04 -2.85
N ALA A 157 9.11 -11.08 -2.51
CA ALA A 157 7.71 -11.08 -2.90
C ALA A 157 7.53 -11.02 -4.42
N ILE A 158 8.26 -10.13 -5.10
CA ILE A 158 8.25 -9.98 -6.57
C ILE A 158 8.70 -11.28 -7.25
N HIS A 159 9.76 -11.90 -6.77
CA HIS A 159 10.27 -13.16 -7.31
C HIS A 159 9.31 -14.34 -7.11
N LYS A 160 8.58 -14.36 -6.00
CA LYS A 160 7.52 -15.34 -5.75
C LYS A 160 6.42 -15.23 -6.81
N LEU A 161 5.97 -14.03 -7.13
CA LEU A 161 4.98 -13.80 -8.17
C LEU A 161 5.46 -14.31 -9.54
N ARG A 162 6.68 -13.98 -9.94
CA ARG A 162 7.26 -14.43 -11.22
C ARG A 162 7.32 -15.94 -11.32
N ARG A 163 7.66 -16.66 -10.26
CA ARG A 163 7.67 -18.14 -10.23
C ARG A 163 6.27 -18.73 -10.37
N GLY A 164 5.26 -18.11 -9.79
CA GLY A 164 3.86 -18.52 -9.96
C GLY A 164 3.38 -18.42 -11.41
N PHE A 165 3.83 -17.43 -12.16
CA PHE A 165 3.51 -17.28 -13.59
C PHE A 165 4.27 -18.25 -14.51
N GLN A 166 5.39 -18.80 -14.08
CA GLN A 166 6.17 -19.79 -14.84
C GLN A 166 5.66 -21.22 -14.66
N ALA A 167 4.81 -21.47 -13.69
CA ALA A 167 4.27 -22.80 -13.35
C ALA A 167 2.96 -23.15 -14.09
N VAL A 168 2.58 -22.34 -15.07
CA VAL A 168 1.36 -22.56 -15.89
C VAL A 168 1.74 -23.04 -17.29
#